data_6b0aaf92849082eda1bae4f6ea33ca7d
#
_entry.id   6b0aaf92849082eda1bae4f6ea33ca7d
#
_cell.length_a   1.000
_cell.length_b   1.000
_cell.length_c   1.000
_cell.angle_alpha   90.00
_cell.angle_beta   90.00
_cell.angle_gamma   90.00
#
_symmetry.space_group_name_H-M   'P 1'
#
loop_
_entity.id
_entity.type
_entity.pdbx_description
1 polymer ?
#
loop_
_entity_poly.entity_id
_entity_poly.type
_entity_poly.pdbx_seq_one_letter_code
_entity_poly.pdbx_strand_id
1 'polypeptide(L)'
;MARPSKHDGVVYKRKDGKILWMAYRDRNGRRIRESTFTEDWEEAQRKLRERLQARDDRILEIVRKGEQLQFSEWTDFFLENYSQPPIRAEKTHQANMRSISHFQRVFGDRKVGALTAEDIELYLRRRLQERVRVRTAAGFMQRGRVKPATVHQELRVLRHMLNVAVRKKLLPANPCLSVEFPVKVTGLFRPHYMSWSEQQLIEFQAPEYLRNIIRMITETGLRVYKELLPMKKDQVDLENAVVWIPDSKTPNGIAEVPLTKIAVGAFRDQIRIAGPSPWLFPSDENPSGHQKGLKTVWRAVLRRAKVPYFRIYDLRSTYATRLSAGGVADEWVTQLLRQGDAKVFKKYSQMKLQMKREALEKLNREANEASRSSVTERPN
;
A
#
# COMPACT_ATOMS: atom_id res chain seq x y z
N MET A 1 16.51 17.45 37.98
CA MET A 1 17.45 16.43 37.52
C MET A 1 18.59 16.31 38.54
N ALA A 2 18.76 15.14 39.15
CA ALA A 2 19.88 14.91 40.08
C ALA A 2 21.20 14.90 39.29
N ARG A 3 22.21 15.62 39.75
CA ARG A 3 23.55 15.57 39.17
C ARG A 3 24.10 14.12 39.30
N PRO A 4 24.61 13.49 38.22
CA PRO A 4 25.23 12.18 38.33
C PRO A 4 26.39 12.24 39.35
N SER A 5 26.43 11.27 40.24
CA SER A 5 27.49 11.22 41.25
C SER A 5 28.84 11.01 40.55
N LYS A 6 29.92 11.61 41.08
CA LYS A 6 31.31 11.50 40.57
C LYS A 6 31.79 10.02 40.42
N HIS A 7 31.06 9.05 40.94
CA HIS A 7 31.42 7.63 40.97
C HIS A 7 30.68 6.76 39.93
N ASP A 8 29.76 7.31 39.15
CA ASP A 8 28.94 6.50 38.21
C ASP A 8 29.65 6.14 36.92
N GLY A 9 30.66 6.92 36.50
CA GLY A 9 31.40 6.65 35.28
C GLY A 9 32.60 7.57 35.13
N VAL A 10 33.59 7.12 34.34
CA VAL A 10 34.82 7.85 34.09
C VAL A 10 35.28 7.68 32.65
N VAL A 11 35.77 8.76 32.05
CA VAL A 11 36.53 8.73 30.79
C VAL A 11 38.02 8.67 31.16
N TYR A 12 38.77 7.84 30.45
CA TYR A 12 40.20 7.67 30.70
C TYR A 12 40.95 7.31 29.41
N LYS A 13 42.25 7.54 29.41
CA LYS A 13 43.17 7.17 28.32
C LYS A 13 43.90 5.89 28.69
N ARG A 14 44.05 4.94 27.78
CA ARG A 14 44.92 3.77 27.94
C ARG A 14 46.38 4.16 27.68
N LYS A 15 47.33 3.45 28.33
CA LYS A 15 48.77 3.82 28.33
C LYS A 15 49.35 4.01 26.91
N ASP A 16 48.90 3.21 25.93
CA ASP A 16 49.49 3.19 24.59
C ASP A 16 48.50 3.59 23.48
N GLY A 17 47.35 4.19 23.81
CA GLY A 17 46.30 4.50 22.85
C GLY A 17 45.97 5.99 22.78
N LYS A 18 45.70 6.49 21.56
CA LYS A 18 45.15 7.84 21.36
C LYS A 18 43.67 7.93 21.72
N ILE A 19 42.93 6.86 21.45
CA ILE A 19 41.49 6.79 21.65
C ILE A 19 41.14 6.74 23.13
N LEU A 20 40.17 7.57 23.54
CA LEU A 20 39.61 7.60 24.88
C LEU A 20 38.68 6.42 25.13
N TRP A 21 38.65 6.00 26.38
CA TRP A 21 37.81 4.92 26.86
C TRP A 21 36.87 5.43 27.96
N MET A 22 35.70 4.82 28.08
CA MET A 22 34.80 5.07 29.20
C MET A 22 34.56 3.81 30.02
N ALA A 23 34.41 3.99 31.33
CA ALA A 23 34.03 2.94 32.26
C ALA A 23 32.87 3.42 33.11
N TYR A 24 31.82 2.60 33.22
CA TYR A 24 30.65 2.90 34.05
C TYR A 24 30.05 1.60 34.61
N ARG A 25 29.09 1.71 35.51
CA ARG A 25 28.37 0.55 36.03
C ARG A 25 26.99 0.44 35.38
N ASP A 26 26.61 -0.79 35.03
CA ASP A 26 25.23 -1.08 34.65
C ASP A 26 24.32 -1.09 35.88
N ARG A 27 23.03 -1.33 35.72
CA ARG A 27 22.05 -1.38 36.81
C ARG A 27 22.28 -2.51 37.80
N ASN A 28 22.96 -3.57 37.38
CA ASN A 28 23.30 -4.70 38.21
C ASN A 28 24.64 -4.49 38.94
N GLY A 29 25.21 -3.29 38.85
CA GLY A 29 26.51 -2.96 39.46
C GLY A 29 27.73 -3.48 38.69
N ARG A 30 27.53 -4.20 37.56
CA ARG A 30 28.63 -4.74 36.75
C ARG A 30 29.38 -3.60 36.05
N ARG A 31 30.69 -3.60 36.16
CA ARG A 31 31.53 -2.60 35.50
C ARG A 31 31.65 -2.90 33.98
N ILE A 32 31.26 -1.94 33.19
CA ILE A 32 31.38 -1.95 31.72
C ILE A 32 32.54 -1.03 31.32
N ARG A 33 33.32 -1.46 30.32
CA ARG A 33 34.38 -0.67 29.70
C ARG A 33 34.18 -0.69 28.20
N GLU A 34 34.09 0.50 27.60
CA GLU A 34 33.84 0.67 26.16
C GLU A 34 34.81 1.72 25.59
N SER A 35 35.20 1.54 24.31
CA SER A 35 35.87 2.57 23.55
C SER A 35 34.91 3.69 23.21
N THR A 36 35.36 4.93 23.29
CA THR A 36 34.58 6.07 22.80
C THR A 36 34.75 6.31 21.30
N PHE A 37 35.71 5.64 20.65
CA PHE A 37 36.11 5.83 19.26
C PHE A 37 36.45 7.28 18.90
N THR A 38 36.86 8.09 19.89
CA THR A 38 37.27 9.47 19.70
C THR A 38 38.51 9.79 20.55
N GLU A 39 39.30 10.75 20.11
CA GLU A 39 40.41 11.33 20.85
C GLU A 39 39.98 12.61 21.59
N ASP A 40 38.80 13.13 21.26
CA ASP A 40 38.25 14.33 21.85
C ASP A 40 37.59 14.04 23.21
N TRP A 41 37.99 14.80 24.22
CA TRP A 41 37.56 14.63 25.61
C TRP A 41 36.08 15.03 25.79
N GLU A 42 35.64 16.10 25.15
CA GLU A 42 34.27 16.58 25.30
C GLU A 42 33.27 15.60 24.65
N GLU A 43 33.64 15.10 23.49
CA GLU A 43 32.87 14.06 22.81
C GLU A 43 32.80 12.76 23.62
N ALA A 44 33.92 12.34 24.21
CA ALA A 44 33.98 11.16 25.08
C ALA A 44 33.11 11.33 26.33
N GLN A 45 33.14 12.50 26.95
CA GLN A 45 32.27 12.84 28.08
C GLN A 45 30.80 12.87 27.71
N ARG A 46 30.45 13.37 26.51
CA ARG A 46 29.11 13.31 25.99
C ARG A 46 28.60 11.87 25.82
N LYS A 47 29.41 11.00 25.21
CA LYS A 47 29.11 9.57 25.06
C LYS A 47 28.93 8.87 26.41
N LEU A 48 29.75 9.19 27.40
CA LEU A 48 29.56 8.64 28.75
C LEU A 48 28.19 9.08 29.34
N ARG A 49 27.85 10.37 29.23
CA ARG A 49 26.53 10.86 29.70
C ARG A 49 25.37 10.15 29.00
N GLU A 50 25.45 9.95 27.70
CA GLU A 50 24.43 9.21 26.92
C GLU A 50 24.30 7.75 27.43
N ARG A 51 25.41 7.07 27.76
CA ARG A 51 25.36 5.72 28.36
C ARG A 51 24.72 5.69 29.73
N LEU A 52 25.07 6.64 30.57
CA LEU A 52 24.47 6.77 31.92
C LEU A 52 22.96 7.08 31.83
N GLN A 53 22.58 7.98 30.94
CA GLN A 53 21.18 8.27 30.68
C GLN A 53 20.44 7.04 30.18
N ALA A 54 20.98 6.32 29.17
CA ALA A 54 20.36 5.11 28.64
C ALA A 54 20.22 3.99 29.71
N ARG A 55 21.18 3.91 30.65
CA ARG A 55 21.11 3.03 31.81
C ARG A 55 19.92 3.40 32.71
N ASP A 56 19.82 4.69 33.03
CA ASP A 56 18.81 5.20 33.94
C ASP A 56 17.37 5.07 33.31
N ASP A 57 17.27 5.27 32.01
CA ASP A 57 16.05 5.06 31.21
C ASP A 57 15.73 3.58 30.93
N ARG A 58 16.57 2.64 31.41
CA ARG A 58 16.44 1.18 31.22
C ARG A 58 16.53 0.70 29.76
N ILE A 59 17.15 1.45 28.88
CA ILE A 59 17.30 1.12 27.46
C ILE A 59 18.74 0.79 27.05
N LEU A 60 19.70 0.80 27.99
CA LEU A 60 21.14 0.58 27.70
C LEU A 60 21.40 -0.70 26.90
N GLU A 61 20.80 -1.81 27.30
CA GLU A 61 20.96 -3.09 26.59
C GLU A 61 20.36 -3.06 25.18
N ILE A 62 19.26 -2.31 24.99
CA ILE A 62 18.63 -2.12 23.68
C ILE A 62 19.56 -1.31 22.79
N VAL A 63 20.12 -0.22 23.28
CA VAL A 63 21.08 0.64 22.54
C VAL A 63 22.30 -0.18 22.10
N ARG A 64 22.87 -0.96 23.02
CA ARG A 64 24.06 -1.81 22.73
C ARG A 64 23.76 -2.87 21.68
N LYS A 65 22.60 -3.53 21.72
CA LYS A 65 22.17 -4.49 20.69
C LYS A 65 22.06 -3.83 19.33
N GLY A 66 21.47 -2.65 19.25
CA GLY A 66 21.32 -1.89 18.00
C GLY A 66 22.67 -1.47 17.40
N GLU A 67 23.65 -1.12 18.26
CA GLU A 67 25.01 -0.75 17.85
C GLU A 67 25.86 -1.94 17.38
N GLN A 68 25.50 -3.16 17.73
CA GLN A 68 26.18 -4.37 17.28
C GLN A 68 25.60 -4.92 16.00
N LEU A 69 24.30 -4.78 15.79
CA LEU A 69 23.55 -5.37 14.67
C LEU A 69 23.81 -4.62 13.36
N GLN A 70 24.31 -5.32 12.35
CA GLN A 70 24.43 -4.78 10.99
C GLN A 70 23.07 -4.59 10.35
N PHE A 71 22.93 -3.53 9.55
CA PHE A 71 21.67 -3.26 8.84
C PHE A 71 21.36 -4.35 7.81
N SER A 72 22.36 -4.87 7.10
CA SER A 72 22.19 -5.99 6.17
C SER A 72 21.67 -7.25 6.87
N GLU A 73 22.26 -7.65 8.00
CA GLU A 73 21.79 -8.79 8.80
C GLU A 73 20.34 -8.61 9.26
N TRP A 74 19.99 -7.38 9.68
CA TRP A 74 18.64 -7.06 10.08
C TRP A 74 17.63 -7.14 8.93
N THR A 75 18.01 -6.66 7.74
CA THR A 75 17.12 -6.73 6.57
C THR A 75 16.87 -8.15 6.11
N ASP A 76 17.87 -9.02 6.16
CA ASP A 76 17.75 -10.43 5.79
C ASP A 76 16.85 -11.16 6.78
N PHE A 77 17.07 -10.96 8.09
CA PHE A 77 16.19 -11.46 9.13
C PHE A 77 14.72 -11.00 8.96
N PHE A 78 14.53 -9.70 8.62
CA PHE A 78 13.19 -9.16 8.39
C PHE A 78 12.51 -9.79 7.17
N LEU A 79 13.24 -9.97 6.08
CA LEU A 79 12.70 -10.61 4.87
C LEU A 79 12.27 -12.04 5.15
N GLU A 80 13.08 -12.79 5.86
CA GLU A 80 12.82 -14.18 6.21
C GLU A 80 11.65 -14.34 7.18
N ASN A 81 11.61 -13.54 8.25
CA ASN A 81 10.70 -13.77 9.37
C ASN A 81 9.43 -12.89 9.35
N TYR A 82 9.36 -11.85 8.49
CA TYR A 82 8.23 -10.90 8.47
C TYR A 82 7.70 -10.58 7.07
N SER A 83 8.34 -11.07 6.03
CA SER A 83 8.01 -10.69 4.66
C SER A 83 7.70 -11.87 3.74
N GLN A 84 8.42 -12.98 3.84
CA GLN A 84 8.23 -14.11 2.91
C GLN A 84 6.87 -14.80 3.11
N PRO A 85 6.32 -15.46 2.07
CA PRO A 85 5.13 -16.31 2.19
C PRO A 85 5.35 -17.43 3.21
N PRO A 86 4.32 -17.84 3.97
CA PRO A 86 2.92 -17.35 3.91
C PRO A 86 2.65 -16.10 4.75
N ILE A 87 3.65 -15.52 5.44
CA ILE A 87 3.50 -14.37 6.34
C ILE A 87 2.96 -13.15 5.59
N ARG A 88 3.46 -12.93 4.37
CA ARG A 88 2.93 -11.93 3.43
C ARG A 88 2.71 -12.56 2.07
N ALA A 89 1.78 -11.99 1.31
CA ALA A 89 1.57 -12.41 -0.08
C ALA A 89 2.85 -12.20 -0.90
N GLU A 90 3.13 -13.11 -1.83
CA GLU A 90 4.31 -13.12 -2.71
C GLU A 90 4.61 -11.73 -3.34
N LYS A 91 3.58 -11.07 -3.89
CA LYS A 91 3.73 -9.71 -4.46
C LYS A 91 4.20 -8.67 -3.45
N THR A 92 3.81 -8.80 -2.18
CA THR A 92 4.24 -7.91 -1.10
C THR A 92 5.69 -8.21 -0.74
N HIS A 93 6.05 -9.47 -0.61
CA HIS A 93 7.43 -9.90 -0.37
C HIS A 93 8.38 -9.37 -1.45
N GLN A 94 8.06 -9.57 -2.73
CA GLN A 94 8.83 -9.04 -3.85
C GLN A 94 8.95 -7.50 -3.82
N ALA A 95 7.90 -6.78 -3.41
CA ALA A 95 7.96 -5.33 -3.26
C ALA A 95 8.87 -4.92 -2.11
N ASN A 96 8.83 -5.64 -0.98
CA ASN A 96 9.74 -5.43 0.15
C ASN A 96 11.19 -5.69 -0.23
N MET A 97 11.48 -6.81 -0.92
CA MET A 97 12.83 -7.13 -1.41
C MET A 97 13.40 -5.99 -2.28
N ARG A 98 12.60 -5.47 -3.22
CA ARG A 98 13.03 -4.34 -4.07
C ARG A 98 13.32 -3.08 -3.25
N SER A 99 12.48 -2.74 -2.28
CA SER A 99 12.71 -1.59 -1.40
C SER A 99 13.95 -1.79 -0.55
N ILE A 100 14.12 -2.97 0.02
CA ILE A 100 15.25 -3.31 0.89
C ILE A 100 16.56 -3.31 0.10
N SER A 101 16.60 -3.79 -1.16
CA SER A 101 17.81 -3.72 -1.98
C SER A 101 18.32 -2.28 -2.19
N HIS A 102 17.41 -1.29 -2.21
CA HIS A 102 17.80 0.12 -2.24
C HIS A 102 18.39 0.59 -0.91
N PHE A 103 17.85 0.13 0.22
CA PHE A 103 18.38 0.47 1.55
C PHE A 103 19.72 -0.19 1.81
N GLN A 104 19.88 -1.48 1.48
CA GLN A 104 21.14 -2.21 1.64
C GLN A 104 22.29 -1.53 0.88
N ARG A 105 22.03 -1.00 -0.32
CA ARG A 105 23.04 -0.26 -1.09
C ARG A 105 23.57 0.98 -0.37
N VAL A 106 22.78 1.60 0.52
CA VAL A 106 23.13 2.86 1.20
C VAL A 106 23.48 2.64 2.67
N PHE A 107 22.82 1.71 3.33
CA PHE A 107 22.90 1.50 4.77
C PHE A 107 23.47 0.13 5.16
N GLY A 108 23.74 -0.77 4.19
CA GLY A 108 24.09 -2.16 4.45
C GLY A 108 25.22 -2.37 5.45
N ASP A 109 26.27 -1.58 5.34
CA ASP A 109 27.46 -1.65 6.20
C ASP A 109 27.32 -0.86 7.52
N ARG A 110 26.18 -0.20 7.73
CA ARG A 110 25.93 0.57 8.96
C ARG A 110 25.30 -0.28 10.03
N LYS A 111 25.49 0.12 11.28
CA LYS A 111 24.75 -0.46 12.40
C LYS A 111 23.34 0.08 12.48
N VAL A 112 22.38 -0.78 12.83
CA VAL A 112 20.95 -0.40 12.91
C VAL A 112 20.76 0.76 13.93
N GLY A 113 21.46 0.71 15.05
CA GLY A 113 21.42 1.75 16.09
C GLY A 113 22.10 3.06 15.71
N ALA A 114 22.87 3.10 14.61
CA ALA A 114 23.54 4.31 14.13
C ALA A 114 22.73 5.05 13.05
N LEU A 115 21.52 4.56 12.69
CA LEU A 115 20.67 5.22 11.72
C LEU A 115 19.93 6.38 12.37
N THR A 116 20.09 7.58 11.80
CA THR A 116 19.39 8.78 12.24
C THR A 116 18.25 9.19 11.30
N ALA A 117 17.41 10.11 11.73
CA ALA A 117 16.39 10.70 10.89
C ALA A 117 17.00 11.43 9.69
N GLU A 118 18.09 12.16 9.91
CA GLU A 118 18.82 12.91 8.89
C GLU A 118 19.37 12.00 7.77
N ASP A 119 19.90 10.82 8.14
CA ASP A 119 20.37 9.82 7.18
C ASP A 119 19.23 9.37 6.25
N ILE A 120 18.06 9.13 6.84
CA ILE A 120 16.89 8.69 6.11
C ILE A 120 16.39 9.81 5.19
N GLU A 121 16.33 11.05 5.66
CA GLU A 121 15.94 12.21 4.83
C GLU A 121 16.92 12.41 3.68
N LEU A 122 18.22 12.29 3.92
CA LEU A 122 19.24 12.38 2.88
C LEU A 122 19.05 11.27 1.82
N TYR A 123 18.77 10.04 2.27
CA TYR A 123 18.40 8.94 1.37
C TYR A 123 17.19 9.30 0.51
N LEU A 124 16.11 9.80 1.09
CA LEU A 124 14.89 10.14 0.38
C LEU A 124 15.13 11.22 -0.69
N ARG A 125 15.89 12.28 -0.34
CA ARG A 125 16.26 13.35 -1.26
C ARG A 125 17.08 12.83 -2.45
N ARG A 126 18.09 12.00 -2.20
CA ARG A 126 18.91 11.35 -3.25
C ARG A 126 18.09 10.43 -4.12
N ARG A 127 17.23 9.61 -3.50
CA ARG A 127 16.39 8.64 -4.20
C ARG A 127 15.40 9.28 -5.16
N LEU A 128 14.84 10.45 -4.81
CA LEU A 128 13.96 11.25 -5.67
C LEU A 128 14.68 11.80 -6.92
N GLN A 129 16.00 11.96 -6.88
CA GLN A 129 16.79 12.40 -8.04
C GLN A 129 17.24 11.24 -8.93
N GLU A 130 17.20 10.00 -8.45
CA GLU A 130 17.61 8.84 -9.23
C GLU A 130 16.69 8.64 -10.44
N ARG A 131 17.27 8.14 -11.54
CA ARG A 131 16.53 7.75 -12.73
C ARG A 131 16.15 6.28 -12.69
N VAL A 132 14.96 5.98 -13.21
CA VAL A 132 14.48 4.59 -13.31
C VAL A 132 15.30 3.85 -14.36
N ARG A 133 15.98 2.76 -13.96
CA ARG A 133 16.67 1.85 -14.89
C ARG A 133 15.71 0.75 -15.33
N VAL A 134 15.52 0.60 -16.62
CA VAL A 134 14.66 -0.42 -17.22
C VAL A 134 15.53 -1.34 -18.06
N ARG A 135 15.43 -2.64 -17.83
CA ARG A 135 16.08 -3.65 -18.68
C ARG A 135 15.30 -3.75 -20.00
N THR A 136 15.99 -3.65 -21.10
CA THR A 136 15.47 -3.84 -22.47
C THR A 136 16.27 -4.95 -23.15
N ALA A 137 15.83 -5.40 -24.32
CA ALA A 137 16.59 -6.38 -25.11
C ALA A 137 18.01 -5.87 -25.47
N ALA A 138 18.17 -4.55 -25.65
CA ALA A 138 19.44 -3.89 -25.96
C ALA A 138 20.25 -3.48 -24.70
N GLY A 139 19.90 -3.95 -23.49
CA GLY A 139 20.58 -3.60 -22.25
C GLY A 139 19.74 -2.72 -21.33
N PHE A 140 20.38 -1.87 -20.50
CA PHE A 140 19.69 -1.00 -19.57
C PHE A 140 19.45 0.39 -20.18
N MET A 141 18.20 0.84 -20.12
CA MET A 141 17.80 2.20 -20.51
C MET A 141 17.40 3.00 -19.26
N GLN A 142 17.84 4.25 -19.19
CA GLN A 142 17.36 5.19 -18.17
C GLN A 142 16.06 5.85 -18.64
N ARG A 143 15.06 5.86 -17.78
CA ARG A 143 13.82 6.62 -17.95
C ARG A 143 13.79 7.81 -17.01
N GLY A 144 12.65 8.52 -16.95
CA GLY A 144 12.46 9.65 -16.04
C GLY A 144 12.80 9.34 -14.58
N ARG A 145 12.76 10.36 -13.72
CA ARG A 145 13.06 10.23 -12.29
C ARG A 145 12.11 9.27 -11.58
N VAL A 146 12.57 8.69 -10.47
CA VAL A 146 11.74 7.86 -9.59
C VAL A 146 10.57 8.69 -9.07
N LYS A 147 9.35 8.15 -9.16
CA LYS A 147 8.14 8.88 -8.74
C LYS A 147 8.11 9.03 -7.21
N PRO A 148 7.67 10.19 -6.67
CA PRO A 148 7.53 10.39 -5.22
C PRO A 148 6.73 9.30 -4.51
N ALA A 149 5.66 8.81 -5.13
CA ALA A 149 4.87 7.71 -4.57
C ALA A 149 5.66 6.40 -4.40
N THR A 150 6.66 6.13 -5.24
CA THR A 150 7.54 4.96 -5.11
C THR A 150 8.47 5.13 -3.92
N VAL A 151 9.11 6.29 -3.80
CA VAL A 151 10.02 6.59 -2.68
C VAL A 151 9.26 6.64 -1.35
N HIS A 152 8.04 7.18 -1.36
CA HIS A 152 7.17 7.13 -0.17
C HIS A 152 6.79 5.71 0.22
N GLN A 153 6.56 4.81 -0.75
CA GLN A 153 6.33 3.38 -0.46
C GLN A 153 7.58 2.72 0.12
N GLU A 154 8.78 3.05 -0.37
CA GLU A 154 10.05 2.61 0.21
C GLU A 154 10.15 3.07 1.69
N LEU A 155 9.91 4.34 2.00
CA LEU A 155 9.89 4.84 3.39
C LEU A 155 8.90 4.06 4.28
N ARG A 156 7.73 3.69 3.76
CA ARG A 156 6.77 2.87 4.51
C ARG A 156 7.33 1.49 4.87
N VAL A 157 8.06 0.86 3.95
CA VAL A 157 8.73 -0.42 4.21
C VAL A 157 9.80 -0.27 5.28
N LEU A 158 10.65 0.76 5.17
CA LEU A 158 11.70 1.05 6.16
C LEU A 158 11.09 1.32 7.54
N ARG A 159 10.05 2.15 7.60
CA ARG A 159 9.32 2.45 8.85
C ARG A 159 8.76 1.18 9.49
N HIS A 160 8.15 0.30 8.69
CA HIS A 160 7.62 -0.97 9.19
C HIS A 160 8.73 -1.88 9.72
N MET A 161 9.82 -2.01 8.99
CA MET A 161 10.98 -2.82 9.37
C MET A 161 11.62 -2.34 10.67
N LEU A 162 11.81 -1.02 10.82
CA LEU A 162 12.36 -0.45 12.06
C LEU A 162 11.37 -0.47 13.24
N ASN A 163 10.05 -0.43 12.98
CA ASN A 163 9.06 -0.71 14.02
C ASN A 163 9.15 -2.15 14.54
N VAL A 164 9.49 -3.12 13.68
CA VAL A 164 9.77 -4.48 14.13
C VAL A 164 11.03 -4.52 15.00
N ALA A 165 12.08 -3.78 14.64
CA ALA A 165 13.30 -3.68 15.45
C ALA A 165 13.03 -3.11 16.85
N VAL A 166 12.17 -2.09 16.95
CA VAL A 166 11.75 -1.54 18.26
C VAL A 166 10.98 -2.59 19.08
N ARG A 167 10.01 -3.30 18.48
CA ARG A 167 9.29 -4.38 19.16
C ARG A 167 10.20 -5.52 19.64
N LYS A 168 11.27 -5.80 18.88
CA LYS A 168 12.30 -6.81 19.23
C LYS A 168 13.33 -6.29 20.23
N LYS A 169 13.16 -5.06 20.74
CA LYS A 169 14.11 -4.41 21.65
C LYS A 169 15.54 -4.35 21.09
N LEU A 170 15.65 -4.05 19.80
CA LEU A 170 16.89 -3.81 19.08
C LEU A 170 17.14 -2.31 18.84
N LEU A 171 16.09 -1.50 18.95
CA LEU A 171 16.12 -0.04 18.90
C LEU A 171 15.25 0.53 20.01
N PRO A 172 15.65 1.63 20.65
CA PRO A 172 14.82 2.32 21.63
C PRO A 172 13.63 3.05 20.99
N ALA A 173 13.84 3.61 19.81
CA ALA A 173 12.84 4.32 19.03
C ALA A 173 13.08 4.13 17.53
N ASN A 174 12.03 4.36 16.73
CA ASN A 174 12.13 4.29 15.28
C ASN A 174 12.48 5.66 14.69
N PRO A 175 13.67 5.86 14.09
CA PRO A 175 14.09 7.15 13.53
C PRO A 175 13.19 7.62 12.37
N CYS A 176 12.47 6.72 11.68
CA CYS A 176 11.52 7.11 10.64
C CYS A 176 10.29 7.89 11.15
N LEU A 177 10.04 7.95 12.46
CA LEU A 177 8.88 8.67 12.99
C LEU A 177 9.07 10.20 12.95
N SER A 178 10.32 10.66 13.05
CA SER A 178 10.71 12.08 12.95
C SER A 178 10.98 12.53 11.52
N VAL A 179 10.95 11.61 10.55
CA VAL A 179 11.27 11.92 9.14
C VAL A 179 10.11 12.59 8.45
N GLU A 180 10.35 13.77 7.90
CA GLU A 180 9.46 14.45 6.97
C GLU A 180 9.73 14.02 5.53
N PHE A 181 8.68 13.66 4.78
CA PHE A 181 8.85 13.33 3.38
C PHE A 181 9.03 14.62 2.56
N PRO A 182 10.13 14.77 1.78
CA PRO A 182 10.58 16.06 1.26
C PRO A 182 9.69 16.69 0.18
N VAL A 183 8.71 15.95 -0.33
CA VAL A 183 7.76 16.45 -1.33
C VAL A 183 6.35 16.02 -0.98
N LYS A 184 5.38 16.89 -1.23
CA LYS A 184 3.97 16.54 -1.06
C LYS A 184 3.66 15.37 -1.99
N VAL A 185 3.29 14.23 -1.45
CA VAL A 185 2.77 13.10 -2.24
C VAL A 185 1.36 13.46 -2.70
N THR A 186 1.30 14.32 -3.70
CA THR A 186 0.07 14.62 -4.42
C THR A 186 -0.23 13.44 -5.30
N GLY A 187 -1.29 12.77 -5.06
CA GLY A 187 -1.62 11.67 -5.93
C GLY A 187 -2.39 10.60 -5.22
N LEU A 188 -3.41 11.02 -4.53
CA LEU A 188 -4.62 10.26 -4.64
C LEU A 188 -4.91 10.21 -6.13
N PHE A 189 -4.47 9.14 -6.78
CA PHE A 189 -4.84 8.84 -8.15
C PHE A 189 -6.37 8.94 -8.20
N ARG A 190 -6.89 9.87 -9.00
CA ARG A 190 -8.32 9.93 -9.26
C ARG A 190 -8.64 8.83 -10.26
N PRO A 191 -9.47 7.83 -9.91
CA PRO A 191 -9.87 6.82 -10.85
C PRO A 191 -10.59 7.50 -12.04
N HIS A 192 -10.42 6.95 -13.23
CA HIS A 192 -11.20 7.40 -14.38
C HIS A 192 -12.65 6.91 -14.22
N TYR A 193 -13.59 7.80 -14.44
CA TYR A 193 -14.98 7.42 -14.65
C TYR A 193 -15.22 7.23 -16.15
N MET A 194 -15.58 6.02 -16.54
CA MET A 194 -15.92 5.70 -17.93
C MET A 194 -17.38 6.09 -18.21
N SER A 195 -17.59 7.05 -19.11
CA SER A 195 -18.94 7.44 -19.56
C SER A 195 -19.60 6.33 -20.40
N TRP A 196 -20.90 6.40 -20.60
CA TRP A 196 -21.61 5.43 -21.46
C TRP A 196 -21.09 5.48 -22.90
N SER A 197 -20.83 6.66 -23.45
CA SER A 197 -20.27 6.83 -24.78
C SER A 197 -18.86 6.24 -24.91
N GLU A 198 -17.99 6.47 -23.90
CA GLU A 198 -16.66 5.84 -23.87
C GLU A 198 -16.77 4.32 -23.80
N GLN A 199 -17.71 3.79 -23.00
CA GLN A 199 -17.94 2.35 -22.91
C GLN A 199 -18.31 1.75 -24.25
N GLN A 200 -19.26 2.34 -24.97
CA GLN A 200 -19.69 1.89 -26.29
C GLN A 200 -18.54 1.87 -27.30
N LEU A 201 -17.74 2.95 -27.34
CA LEU A 201 -16.55 3.04 -28.22
C LEU A 201 -15.52 1.96 -27.88
N ILE A 202 -15.27 1.71 -26.59
CA ILE A 202 -14.32 0.70 -26.13
C ILE A 202 -14.83 -0.71 -26.44
N GLU A 203 -16.10 -1.00 -26.16
CA GLU A 203 -16.72 -2.30 -26.44
C GLU A 203 -16.75 -2.62 -27.93
N PHE A 204 -16.97 -1.63 -28.79
CA PHE A 204 -16.94 -1.80 -30.25
C PHE A 204 -15.54 -2.23 -30.74
N GLN A 205 -14.48 -1.72 -30.14
CA GLN A 205 -13.10 -2.04 -30.49
C GLN A 205 -12.54 -3.28 -29.74
N ALA A 206 -13.27 -3.77 -28.74
CA ALA A 206 -12.80 -4.85 -27.88
C ALA A 206 -13.10 -6.24 -28.50
N PRO A 207 -12.17 -7.21 -28.38
CA PRO A 207 -12.49 -8.60 -28.63
C PRO A 207 -13.58 -9.08 -27.66
N GLU A 208 -14.32 -10.11 -28.06
CA GLU A 208 -15.53 -10.56 -27.34
C GLU A 208 -15.29 -10.82 -25.85
N TYR A 209 -14.23 -11.55 -25.50
CA TYR A 209 -13.91 -11.82 -24.09
C TYR A 209 -13.63 -10.56 -23.27
N LEU A 210 -13.00 -9.53 -23.89
CA LEU A 210 -12.70 -8.28 -23.17
C LEU A 210 -13.96 -7.42 -23.04
N ARG A 211 -14.87 -7.47 -24.00
CA ARG A 211 -16.20 -6.86 -23.92
C ARG A 211 -16.98 -7.44 -22.74
N ASN A 212 -16.95 -8.76 -22.60
CA ASN A 212 -17.57 -9.44 -21.47
C ASN A 212 -16.94 -9.02 -20.12
N ILE A 213 -15.61 -8.92 -20.04
CA ILE A 213 -14.91 -8.42 -18.85
C ILE A 213 -15.35 -6.99 -18.49
N ILE A 214 -15.48 -6.10 -19.48
CA ILE A 214 -15.94 -4.72 -19.25
C ILE A 214 -17.32 -4.73 -18.62
N ARG A 215 -18.28 -5.45 -19.23
CA ARG A 215 -19.65 -5.57 -18.74
C ARG A 215 -19.71 -6.20 -17.35
N MET A 216 -19.02 -7.31 -17.13
CA MET A 216 -18.97 -7.95 -15.82
C MET A 216 -18.50 -6.98 -14.73
N ILE A 217 -17.41 -6.24 -14.96
CA ILE A 217 -16.86 -5.35 -13.92
C ILE A 217 -17.76 -4.14 -13.71
N THR A 218 -18.33 -3.56 -14.76
CA THR A 218 -19.21 -2.37 -14.65
C THR A 218 -20.58 -2.70 -14.07
N GLU A 219 -20.97 -3.98 -14.03
CA GLU A 219 -22.24 -4.45 -13.50
C GLU A 219 -22.15 -5.14 -12.13
N THR A 220 -20.95 -5.56 -11.71
CA THR A 220 -20.75 -6.31 -10.44
C THR A 220 -19.70 -5.70 -9.53
N GLY A 221 -18.85 -4.81 -10.06
CA GLY A 221 -17.71 -4.28 -9.35
C GLY A 221 -16.63 -5.32 -8.98
N LEU A 222 -16.55 -6.47 -9.63
CA LEU A 222 -15.53 -7.51 -9.38
C LEU A 222 -14.10 -6.97 -9.54
N ARG A 223 -13.18 -7.47 -8.72
CA ARG A 223 -11.74 -7.15 -8.85
C ARG A 223 -11.14 -7.99 -9.98
N VAL A 224 -10.78 -7.34 -11.09
CA VAL A 224 -10.38 -8.00 -12.34
C VAL A 224 -9.30 -9.09 -12.14
N TYR A 225 -8.20 -8.80 -11.44
CA TYR A 225 -7.05 -9.71 -11.34
C TYR A 225 -7.13 -10.70 -10.16
N LYS A 226 -7.98 -10.48 -9.17
CA LYS A 226 -8.05 -11.33 -7.98
C LYS A 226 -9.32 -12.17 -7.94
N GLU A 227 -10.42 -11.65 -8.51
CA GLU A 227 -11.73 -12.30 -8.46
C GLU A 227 -12.16 -12.79 -9.85
N LEU A 228 -12.10 -11.94 -10.88
CA LEU A 228 -12.68 -12.25 -12.18
C LEU A 228 -11.80 -13.16 -13.05
N LEU A 229 -10.52 -12.82 -13.27
CA LEU A 229 -9.65 -13.64 -14.14
C LEU A 229 -9.39 -15.05 -13.60
N PRO A 230 -9.22 -15.29 -12.28
CA PRO A 230 -9.06 -16.64 -11.73
C PRO A 230 -10.38 -17.33 -11.41
N MET A 231 -11.51 -16.85 -11.93
CA MET A 231 -12.83 -17.43 -11.68
C MET A 231 -13.01 -18.73 -12.44
N LYS A 232 -13.57 -19.74 -11.77
CA LYS A 232 -14.02 -20.97 -12.38
C LYS A 232 -15.49 -20.89 -12.75
N LYS A 233 -15.92 -21.72 -13.69
CA LYS A 233 -17.32 -21.74 -14.15
C LYS A 233 -18.30 -22.23 -13.08
N ASP A 234 -17.88 -23.13 -12.21
CA ASP A 234 -18.66 -23.66 -11.08
C ASP A 234 -19.02 -22.58 -10.02
N GLN A 235 -18.35 -21.43 -10.07
CA GLN A 235 -18.65 -20.28 -9.21
C GLN A 235 -19.80 -19.43 -9.75
N VAL A 236 -20.30 -19.69 -10.97
CA VAL A 236 -21.30 -18.89 -11.67
C VAL A 236 -22.63 -19.62 -11.72
N ASP A 237 -23.60 -19.14 -10.98
CA ASP A 237 -24.98 -19.60 -11.01
C ASP A 237 -25.82 -18.62 -11.85
N LEU A 238 -26.07 -19.00 -13.10
CA LEU A 238 -26.85 -18.17 -14.03
C LEU A 238 -28.36 -18.25 -13.79
N GLU A 239 -28.84 -19.32 -13.12
CA GLU A 239 -30.27 -19.51 -12.83
C GLU A 239 -30.71 -18.58 -11.70
N ASN A 240 -29.92 -18.55 -10.63
CA ASN A 240 -30.14 -17.66 -9.49
C ASN A 240 -29.50 -16.26 -9.67
N ALA A 241 -28.85 -16.01 -10.81
CA ALA A 241 -28.15 -14.76 -11.11
C ALA A 241 -27.16 -14.32 -10.03
N VAL A 242 -26.29 -15.22 -9.59
CA VAL A 242 -25.31 -15.03 -8.52
C VAL A 242 -23.94 -15.58 -8.93
N VAL A 243 -22.89 -14.95 -8.42
CA VAL A 243 -21.50 -15.45 -8.51
C VAL A 243 -20.92 -15.58 -7.11
N TRP A 244 -20.35 -16.73 -6.81
CA TRP A 244 -19.63 -16.99 -5.57
C TRP A 244 -18.14 -16.62 -5.67
N ILE A 245 -17.64 -15.83 -4.72
CA ILE A 245 -16.23 -15.44 -4.63
C ILE A 245 -15.59 -16.11 -3.40
N PRO A 246 -14.88 -17.24 -3.55
CA PRO A 246 -14.32 -17.99 -2.43
C PRO A 246 -13.04 -17.38 -1.87
N ASP A 247 -12.31 -16.56 -2.64
CA ASP A 247 -11.05 -15.93 -2.23
C ASP A 247 -10.96 -14.49 -2.78
N SER A 248 -10.62 -13.56 -1.91
CA SER A 248 -10.44 -12.17 -2.27
C SER A 248 -9.25 -11.56 -1.52
N LYS A 249 -8.92 -10.30 -1.83
CA LYS A 249 -7.84 -9.54 -1.19
C LYS A 249 -8.11 -9.27 0.30
N THR A 250 -9.36 -9.21 0.69
CA THR A 250 -9.82 -8.91 2.06
C THR A 250 -10.92 -9.89 2.45
N PRO A 251 -11.08 -10.25 3.74
CA PRO A 251 -12.14 -11.16 4.19
C PRO A 251 -13.54 -10.75 3.70
N ASN A 252 -13.87 -9.48 3.73
CA ASN A 252 -15.14 -8.95 3.22
C ASN A 252 -15.33 -9.12 1.69
N GLY A 253 -14.32 -9.58 0.97
CA GLY A 253 -14.42 -9.85 -0.44
C GLY A 253 -14.93 -11.26 -0.75
N ILE A 254 -14.94 -12.16 0.22
CA ILE A 254 -15.54 -13.50 0.14
C ILE A 254 -17.04 -13.30 0.28
N ALA A 255 -17.79 -13.52 -0.78
CA ALA A 255 -19.22 -13.23 -0.78
C ALA A 255 -19.90 -13.74 -2.06
N GLU A 256 -21.21 -13.87 -1.99
CA GLU A 256 -22.07 -13.93 -3.15
C GLU A 256 -22.26 -12.54 -3.75
N VAL A 257 -22.24 -12.47 -5.09
CA VAL A 257 -22.39 -11.23 -5.84
C VAL A 257 -23.60 -11.37 -6.76
N PRO A 258 -24.66 -10.58 -6.57
CA PRO A 258 -25.81 -10.61 -7.43
C PRO A 258 -25.48 -10.06 -8.84
N LEU A 259 -26.09 -10.63 -9.85
CA LEU A 259 -25.86 -10.29 -11.24
C LEU A 259 -27.05 -9.52 -11.82
N THR A 260 -26.77 -8.44 -12.54
CA THR A 260 -27.76 -7.78 -13.41
C THR A 260 -28.03 -8.64 -14.65
N LYS A 261 -29.10 -8.37 -15.36
CA LYS A 261 -29.39 -9.04 -16.65
C LYS A 261 -28.25 -8.92 -17.65
N ILE A 262 -27.57 -7.77 -17.68
CA ILE A 262 -26.38 -7.52 -18.53
C ILE A 262 -25.22 -8.42 -18.10
N ALA A 263 -24.97 -8.52 -16.81
CA ALA A 263 -23.92 -9.39 -16.27
C ALA A 263 -24.21 -10.87 -16.58
N VAL A 264 -25.43 -11.34 -16.36
CA VAL A 264 -25.84 -12.72 -16.72
C VAL A 264 -25.56 -13.02 -18.19
N GLY A 265 -25.92 -12.11 -19.11
CA GLY A 265 -25.59 -12.24 -20.53
C GLY A 265 -24.09 -12.33 -20.78
N ALA A 266 -23.30 -11.44 -20.18
CA ALA A 266 -21.85 -11.44 -20.33
C ALA A 266 -21.18 -12.73 -19.77
N PHE A 267 -21.66 -13.24 -18.63
CA PHE A 267 -21.18 -14.51 -18.07
C PHE A 267 -21.54 -15.70 -18.94
N ARG A 268 -22.77 -15.76 -19.45
CA ARG A 268 -23.22 -16.81 -20.39
C ARG A 268 -22.36 -16.84 -21.64
N ASP A 269 -22.16 -15.70 -22.29
CA ASP A 269 -21.30 -15.59 -23.47
C ASP A 269 -19.88 -16.00 -23.17
N GLN A 270 -19.35 -15.62 -22.02
CA GLN A 270 -17.98 -15.96 -21.64
C GLN A 270 -17.83 -17.46 -21.34
N ILE A 271 -18.81 -18.10 -20.72
CA ILE A 271 -18.80 -19.56 -20.49
C ILE A 271 -18.76 -20.29 -21.85
N ARG A 272 -19.54 -19.83 -22.83
CA ARG A 272 -19.54 -20.37 -24.20
C ARG A 272 -18.16 -20.24 -24.87
N ILE A 273 -17.53 -19.05 -24.78
CA ILE A 273 -16.19 -18.77 -25.35
C ILE A 273 -15.11 -19.61 -24.68
N ALA A 274 -15.20 -19.84 -23.38
CA ALA A 274 -14.22 -20.59 -22.62
C ALA A 274 -14.18 -22.08 -22.97
N GLY A 275 -15.19 -22.61 -23.70
CA GLY A 275 -15.22 -24.01 -24.16
C GLY A 275 -15.21 -25.03 -23.01
N PRO A 276 -14.44 -26.12 -23.11
CA PRO A 276 -14.42 -27.19 -22.10
C PRO A 276 -13.61 -26.86 -20.83
N SER A 277 -12.86 -25.78 -20.83
CA SER A 277 -12.02 -25.40 -19.67
C SER A 277 -12.86 -25.16 -18.40
N PRO A 278 -12.36 -25.54 -17.21
CA PRO A 278 -13.02 -25.20 -15.96
C PRO A 278 -12.92 -23.68 -15.64
N TRP A 279 -11.95 -22.99 -16.25
CA TRP A 279 -11.74 -21.56 -16.04
C TRP A 279 -12.65 -20.71 -16.93
N LEU A 280 -13.15 -19.62 -16.40
CA LEU A 280 -13.94 -18.64 -17.16
C LEU A 280 -13.08 -17.90 -18.20
N PHE A 281 -11.80 -17.67 -17.89
CA PHE A 281 -10.80 -17.05 -18.77
C PHE A 281 -9.58 -17.95 -18.89
N PRO A 282 -9.66 -19.04 -19.70
CA PRO A 282 -8.57 -19.99 -19.84
C PRO A 282 -7.34 -19.37 -20.50
N SER A 283 -6.16 -19.93 -20.19
CA SER A 283 -4.90 -19.58 -20.85
C SER A 283 -3.93 -20.74 -20.76
N ASP A 284 -3.58 -21.32 -21.89
CA ASP A 284 -2.62 -22.41 -22.01
C ASP A 284 -1.17 -21.95 -21.76
N GLU A 285 -0.91 -20.64 -21.97
CA GLU A 285 0.42 -20.05 -21.74
C GLU A 285 0.76 -19.90 -20.25
N ASN A 286 -0.23 -19.96 -19.36
CA ASN A 286 -0.02 -19.79 -17.92
C ASN A 286 -0.12 -21.11 -17.15
N PRO A 287 0.87 -21.46 -16.33
CA PRO A 287 0.83 -22.69 -15.50
C PRO A 287 -0.39 -22.77 -14.57
N SER A 288 -1.04 -21.66 -14.27
CA SER A 288 -2.28 -21.62 -13.47
C SER A 288 -3.53 -21.95 -14.29
N GLY A 289 -3.44 -22.16 -15.58
CA GLY A 289 -4.54 -22.49 -16.48
C GLY A 289 -5.48 -21.31 -16.82
N HIS A 290 -5.26 -20.13 -16.26
CA HIS A 290 -6.09 -18.96 -16.49
C HIS A 290 -5.29 -17.71 -16.85
N GLN A 291 -5.94 -16.74 -17.49
CA GLN A 291 -5.35 -15.46 -17.89
C GLN A 291 -4.95 -14.61 -16.68
N LYS A 292 -3.72 -14.07 -16.68
CA LYS A 292 -3.17 -13.25 -15.58
C LYS A 292 -3.07 -11.76 -15.90
N GLY A 293 -3.14 -11.36 -17.16
CA GLY A 293 -2.91 -9.99 -17.56
C GLY A 293 -3.74 -9.52 -18.73
N LEU A 294 -4.21 -8.28 -18.66
CA LEU A 294 -5.00 -7.63 -19.72
C LEU A 294 -4.35 -6.33 -20.20
N LYS A 295 -3.17 -5.97 -19.66
CA LYS A 295 -2.60 -4.64 -19.84
C LYS A 295 -2.31 -4.31 -21.31
N THR A 296 -1.81 -5.26 -22.07
CA THR A 296 -1.44 -5.06 -23.47
C THR A 296 -2.67 -4.87 -24.35
N VAL A 297 -3.63 -5.80 -24.26
CA VAL A 297 -4.90 -5.73 -25.00
C VAL A 297 -5.72 -4.51 -24.62
N TRP A 298 -5.79 -4.18 -23.32
CA TRP A 298 -6.49 -2.99 -22.82
C TRP A 298 -5.95 -1.70 -23.43
N ARG A 299 -4.61 -1.54 -23.45
CA ARG A 299 -3.96 -0.39 -24.08
C ARG A 299 -4.21 -0.31 -25.58
N ALA A 300 -4.18 -1.44 -26.27
CA ALA A 300 -4.44 -1.49 -27.69
C ALA A 300 -5.88 -1.10 -28.02
N VAL A 301 -6.86 -1.58 -27.24
CA VAL A 301 -8.28 -1.25 -27.40
C VAL A 301 -8.54 0.23 -27.14
N LEU A 302 -8.04 0.79 -26.01
CA LEU A 302 -8.21 2.22 -25.72
C LEU A 302 -7.62 3.11 -26.85
N ARG A 303 -6.47 2.73 -27.41
CA ARG A 303 -5.88 3.46 -28.54
C ARG A 303 -6.74 3.41 -29.79
N ARG A 304 -7.32 2.23 -30.14
CA ARG A 304 -8.24 2.11 -31.28
C ARG A 304 -9.54 2.89 -31.05
N ALA A 305 -10.06 2.86 -29.84
CA ALA A 305 -11.25 3.61 -29.43
C ALA A 305 -10.99 5.13 -29.30
N LYS A 306 -9.75 5.59 -29.48
CA LYS A 306 -9.33 6.99 -29.29
C LYS A 306 -9.68 7.53 -27.87
N VAL A 307 -9.73 6.65 -26.86
CA VAL A 307 -9.98 7.00 -25.46
C VAL A 307 -8.64 7.14 -24.73
N PRO A 308 -8.43 8.21 -23.93
CA PRO A 308 -7.23 8.36 -23.11
C PRO A 308 -7.00 7.17 -22.20
N TYR A 309 -5.72 6.81 -21.98
CA TYR A 309 -5.40 5.65 -21.17
C TYR A 309 -5.85 5.82 -19.71
N PHE A 310 -6.61 4.85 -19.24
CA PHE A 310 -6.91 4.62 -17.84
C PHE A 310 -6.73 3.15 -17.47
N ARG A 311 -6.73 2.82 -16.18
CA ARG A 311 -6.53 1.43 -15.74
C ARG A 311 -7.84 0.64 -15.87
N ILE A 312 -7.75 -0.61 -16.30
CA ILE A 312 -8.93 -1.50 -16.33
C ILE A 312 -9.58 -1.63 -14.93
N TYR A 313 -8.80 -1.48 -13.86
CA TYR A 313 -9.32 -1.46 -12.49
C TYR A 313 -10.29 -0.29 -12.23
N ASP A 314 -10.21 0.78 -13.00
CA ASP A 314 -11.06 1.96 -12.85
C ASP A 314 -12.53 1.69 -13.31
N LEU A 315 -12.77 0.58 -14.02
CA LEU A 315 -14.12 0.09 -14.29
C LEU A 315 -14.91 -0.20 -13.01
N ARG A 316 -14.26 -0.70 -11.97
CA ARG A 316 -14.88 -0.88 -10.66
C ARG A 316 -15.23 0.46 -10.00
N SER A 317 -14.47 1.51 -10.25
CA SER A 317 -14.81 2.87 -9.81
C SER A 317 -15.99 3.43 -10.59
N THR A 318 -16.10 3.08 -11.87
CA THR A 318 -17.25 3.41 -12.71
C THR A 318 -18.52 2.77 -12.15
N TYR A 319 -18.50 1.48 -11.79
CA TYR A 319 -19.61 0.80 -11.12
C TYR A 319 -20.04 1.54 -9.84
N ALA A 320 -19.10 1.83 -8.94
CA ALA A 320 -19.36 2.57 -7.71
C ALA A 320 -20.02 3.93 -7.97
N THR A 321 -19.48 4.68 -8.94
CA THR A 321 -19.97 6.01 -9.29
C THR A 321 -21.36 5.96 -9.90
N ARG A 322 -21.65 4.95 -10.74
CA ARG A 322 -22.98 4.75 -11.33
C ARG A 322 -24.04 4.46 -10.29
N LEU A 323 -23.75 3.58 -9.32
CA LEU A 323 -24.64 3.29 -8.20
C LEU A 323 -24.95 4.54 -7.37
N SER A 324 -23.91 5.27 -6.96
CA SER A 324 -24.07 6.50 -6.18
C SER A 324 -24.85 7.57 -6.97
N ALA A 325 -24.59 7.73 -8.27
CA ALA A 325 -25.33 8.64 -9.14
C ALA A 325 -26.78 8.21 -9.33
N GLY A 326 -27.06 6.90 -9.31
CA GLY A 326 -28.41 6.33 -9.33
C GLY A 326 -29.16 6.45 -8.00
N GLY A 327 -28.58 7.07 -6.98
CA GLY A 327 -29.21 7.29 -5.68
C GLY A 327 -29.11 6.11 -4.70
N VAL A 328 -28.26 5.12 -4.99
CA VAL A 328 -28.01 4.01 -4.04
C VAL A 328 -27.19 4.55 -2.88
N ALA A 329 -27.65 4.29 -1.65
CA ALA A 329 -26.98 4.75 -0.43
C ALA A 329 -25.54 4.22 -0.34
N ASP A 330 -24.64 5.04 0.18
CA ASP A 330 -23.18 4.74 0.26
C ASP A 330 -22.88 3.44 1.01
N GLU A 331 -23.68 3.10 2.02
CA GLU A 331 -23.56 1.85 2.78
C GLU A 331 -23.80 0.63 1.88
N TRP A 332 -24.83 0.66 1.06
CA TRP A 332 -25.16 -0.41 0.13
C TRP A 332 -24.11 -0.53 -0.97
N VAL A 333 -23.65 0.61 -1.52
CA VAL A 333 -22.57 0.60 -2.52
C VAL A 333 -21.29 0.03 -1.93
N THR A 334 -20.98 0.34 -0.67
CA THR A 334 -19.83 -0.21 0.05
C THR A 334 -19.94 -1.73 0.23
N GLN A 335 -21.13 -2.22 0.57
CA GLN A 335 -21.42 -3.67 0.67
C GLN A 335 -21.32 -4.36 -0.71
N LEU A 336 -21.94 -3.81 -1.74
CA LEU A 336 -21.87 -4.34 -3.11
C LEU A 336 -20.42 -4.37 -3.64
N LEU A 337 -19.63 -3.39 -3.27
CA LEU A 337 -18.18 -3.38 -3.54
C LEU A 337 -17.38 -4.31 -2.62
N ARG A 338 -18.00 -4.85 -1.59
CA ARG A 338 -17.30 -5.71 -0.60
C ARG A 338 -16.06 -5.03 -0.02
N GLN A 339 -16.25 -3.76 0.41
CA GLN A 339 -15.21 -2.93 1.03
C GLN A 339 -15.49 -2.78 2.51
N GLY A 340 -14.46 -2.98 3.35
CA GLY A 340 -14.58 -2.82 4.81
C GLY A 340 -14.41 -1.38 5.31
N ASP A 341 -14.03 -0.43 4.45
CA ASP A 341 -13.72 0.96 4.85
C ASP A 341 -14.41 1.97 3.93
N ALA A 342 -15.35 2.72 4.48
CA ALA A 342 -16.06 3.80 3.81
C ALA A 342 -15.12 4.91 3.28
N LYS A 343 -13.96 5.14 3.94
CA LYS A 343 -12.94 6.10 3.46
C LYS A 343 -12.35 5.68 2.11
N VAL A 344 -12.24 4.37 1.88
CA VAL A 344 -11.78 3.83 0.59
C VAL A 344 -12.85 4.03 -0.47
N PHE A 345 -14.13 3.86 -0.14
CA PHE A 345 -15.25 4.11 -1.04
C PHE A 345 -15.26 5.54 -1.59
N LYS A 346 -15.08 6.56 -0.75
CA LYS A 346 -15.02 7.97 -1.17
C LYS A 346 -13.97 8.27 -2.26
N LYS A 347 -12.97 7.41 -2.42
CA LYS A 347 -11.97 7.51 -3.51
C LYS A 347 -12.47 6.96 -4.84
N TYR A 348 -13.44 6.05 -4.81
CA TYR A 348 -13.98 5.38 -5.98
C TYR A 348 -15.30 6.00 -6.46
N SER A 349 -16.11 6.53 -5.55
CA SER A 349 -17.35 7.24 -5.91
C SER A 349 -17.00 8.69 -6.28
N GLN A 350 -17.00 8.99 -7.57
CA GLN A 350 -16.67 10.32 -8.10
C GLN A 350 -17.77 10.85 -9.00
N MET A 351 -18.77 11.44 -8.37
CA MET A 351 -19.84 12.09 -9.12
C MET A 351 -19.28 13.28 -9.92
N LYS A 352 -19.50 13.28 -11.23
CA LYS A 352 -19.25 14.43 -12.10
C LYS A 352 -20.23 15.57 -11.78
N LEU A 353 -19.88 16.79 -12.15
CA LEU A 353 -20.72 17.96 -11.90
C LEU A 353 -22.15 17.79 -12.46
N GLN A 354 -22.27 17.19 -13.64
CA GLN A 354 -23.58 16.89 -14.24
C GLN A 354 -24.42 15.97 -13.36
N MET A 355 -23.85 14.87 -12.86
CA MET A 355 -24.55 13.94 -11.95
C MET A 355 -25.01 14.63 -10.67
N LYS A 356 -24.21 15.58 -10.16
CA LYS A 356 -24.58 16.38 -8.99
C LYS A 356 -25.75 17.29 -9.29
N ARG A 357 -25.80 17.91 -10.49
CA ARG A 357 -26.93 18.73 -10.94
C ARG A 357 -28.20 17.89 -11.04
N GLU A 358 -28.13 16.73 -11.71
CA GLU A 358 -29.26 15.80 -11.83
C GLU A 358 -29.76 15.32 -10.45
N ALA A 359 -28.85 15.10 -9.49
CA ALA A 359 -29.24 14.78 -8.11
C ALA A 359 -29.95 15.95 -7.42
N LEU A 360 -29.53 17.19 -7.70
CA LEU A 360 -30.18 18.39 -7.17
C LEU A 360 -31.57 18.65 -7.78
N GLU A 361 -31.80 18.23 -9.02
CA GLU A 361 -33.12 18.30 -9.67
C GLU A 361 -34.15 17.40 -8.99
N LYS A 362 -33.72 16.37 -8.26
CA LYS A 362 -34.60 15.50 -7.45
C LYS A 362 -35.00 16.12 -6.10
N LEU A 363 -34.52 17.32 -5.75
CA LEU A 363 -34.97 18.05 -4.57
C LEU A 363 -36.41 18.48 -4.76
N ASN A 364 -37.35 17.80 -4.12
CA ASN A 364 -38.74 18.20 -4.11
C ASN A 364 -38.95 19.21 -2.96
N ARG A 365 -38.89 20.50 -3.29
CA ARG A 365 -39.04 21.57 -2.31
C ARG A 365 -40.45 21.66 -1.76
N GLU A 366 -41.46 21.36 -2.60
CA GLU A 366 -42.86 21.35 -2.19
C GLU A 366 -43.15 20.27 -1.16
N ALA A 367 -42.57 19.06 -1.29
CA ALA A 367 -42.75 18.00 -0.33
C ALA A 367 -42.11 18.34 1.04
N ASN A 368 -41.06 19.15 1.06
CA ASN A 368 -40.41 19.61 2.31
C ASN A 368 -41.21 20.75 2.97
N GLU A 369 -42.02 21.49 2.23
CA GLU A 369 -42.81 22.61 2.74
C GLU A 369 -44.23 22.16 3.13
N ALA A 370 -44.80 21.16 2.46
CA ALA A 370 -46.12 20.61 2.75
C ALA A 370 -46.26 20.07 4.20
N SER A 371 -45.15 19.71 4.81
CA SER A 371 -45.12 19.25 6.21
C SER A 371 -45.31 20.37 7.25
N ARG A 372 -45.30 21.66 6.86
CA ARG A 372 -45.52 22.79 7.77
C ARG A 372 -46.94 23.31 7.82
N SER A 373 -47.77 22.97 6.88
CA SER A 373 -49.15 23.46 6.79
C SER A 373 -50.20 22.60 7.51
N SER A 374 -49.85 21.46 8.06
CA SER A 374 -50.79 20.54 8.73
C SER A 374 -50.82 20.60 10.27
N VAL A 375 -50.22 21.61 10.88
CA VAL A 375 -50.18 21.75 12.36
C VAL A 375 -50.95 22.96 12.88
N THR A 376 -51.76 23.64 12.09
CA THR A 376 -52.58 24.72 12.59
C THR A 376 -54.06 24.46 12.19
N GLU A 377 -54.74 23.65 12.96
CA GLU A 377 -56.16 23.78 13.32
C GLU A 377 -56.56 22.64 14.24
N ARG A 378 -56.41 22.85 15.57
CA ARG A 378 -57.23 22.18 16.54
C ARG A 378 -58.32 23.21 16.93
N PRO A 379 -59.60 22.99 16.65
CA PRO A 379 -60.65 23.81 17.25
C PRO A 379 -60.77 23.47 18.71
N ASN A 380 -61.07 24.53 19.51
CA ASN A 380 -61.38 24.47 20.93
C ASN A 380 -62.60 23.61 21.23
#